data_3a27e0285d9884c1afb89931042c6f2b
#
_entry.id   3a27e0285d9884c1afb89931042c6f2b
#
_cell.length_a   1.000
_cell.length_b   1.000
_cell.length_c   1.000
_cell.angle_alpha   90.00
_cell.angle_beta   90.00
_cell.angle_gamma   90.00
#
_symmetry.space_group_name_H-M   'P 1'
#
loop_
_entity.id
_entity.type
_entity.pdbx_description
1 polymer ?
#
loop_
_entity_poly.entity_id
_entity_poly.type
_entity_poly.pdbx_seq_one_letter_code
_entity_poly.pdbx_strand_id
1 'polypeptide(L)'
;MRALVPGLPTPHPLIQRLPAVYGDQDFLRRFLEALDEVLAPVLLTLDNLPAYLHPRTAPEDFVAWLAEWVSVEVDADRPATQRRAVVSGAVVRHRRRGTRLGLAAAVRVETGTEPEIEESGSTAWSASPAAELPGSAQPWVRVRLRVPEPEAVDRVRLEGLIAAEVPAHVTYRVEILPPAEATGGGGAP
;
A
#
# COMPACT_ATOMS: atom_id res chain seq x y z
N MET A 1 -6.67 18.75 -22.79
CA MET A 1 -7.82 18.32 -23.62
C MET A 1 -7.36 17.15 -24.46
N ARG A 2 -7.76 15.91 -24.15
CA ARG A 2 -7.43 14.75 -24.98
C ARG A 2 -8.27 14.84 -26.25
N ALA A 3 -7.60 14.74 -27.41
CA ALA A 3 -8.26 14.81 -28.71
C ALA A 3 -9.29 13.68 -28.82
N LEU A 4 -10.47 14.00 -29.38
CA LEU A 4 -11.45 13.01 -29.83
C LEU A 4 -10.72 12.01 -30.78
N VAL A 5 -10.78 10.74 -30.49
CA VAL A 5 -10.30 9.68 -31.38
C VAL A 5 -11.50 9.27 -32.23
N PRO A 6 -11.53 9.60 -33.53
CA PRO A 6 -12.64 9.24 -34.42
C PRO A 6 -12.74 7.72 -34.55
N GLY A 7 -13.98 7.21 -34.66
CA GLY A 7 -14.23 5.79 -34.91
C GLY A 7 -14.05 4.86 -33.69
N LEU A 8 -14.07 5.40 -32.46
CA LEU A 8 -14.12 4.55 -31.26
C LEU A 8 -15.45 3.80 -31.21
N PRO A 9 -15.42 2.46 -31.15
CA PRO A 9 -16.64 1.70 -30.98
C PRO A 9 -17.24 1.96 -29.60
N THR A 10 -18.55 2.22 -29.54
CA THR A 10 -19.23 2.28 -28.23
C THR A 10 -19.63 0.87 -27.79
N PRO A 11 -19.38 0.47 -26.54
CA PRO A 11 -19.87 -0.80 -25.99
C PRO A 11 -21.39 -0.79 -25.75
N HIS A 12 -22.03 0.39 -25.83
CA HIS A 12 -23.44 0.58 -25.51
C HIS A 12 -24.16 1.40 -26.58
N PRO A 13 -24.29 0.90 -27.82
CA PRO A 13 -24.95 1.64 -28.91
C PRO A 13 -26.36 2.06 -28.55
N LEU A 14 -26.70 3.33 -28.77
CA LEU A 14 -28.01 3.88 -28.42
C LEU A 14 -29.13 3.19 -29.18
N ILE A 15 -28.89 2.76 -30.42
CA ILE A 15 -29.88 2.03 -31.23
C ILE A 15 -30.35 0.74 -30.55
N GLN A 16 -29.48 0.04 -29.82
CA GLN A 16 -29.83 -1.18 -29.09
C GLN A 16 -30.71 -0.94 -27.86
N ARG A 17 -30.82 0.30 -27.42
CA ARG A 17 -31.69 0.71 -26.31
C ARG A 17 -33.08 1.09 -26.72
N LEU A 18 -33.32 1.19 -28.02
CA LEU A 18 -34.63 1.48 -28.57
C LEU A 18 -35.42 0.19 -28.86
N PRO A 19 -36.77 0.28 -28.86
CA PRO A 19 -37.62 -0.82 -29.34
C PRO A 19 -37.24 -1.23 -30.75
N ALA A 20 -37.33 -2.53 -31.06
CA ALA A 20 -36.89 -3.10 -32.33
C ALA A 20 -37.56 -2.47 -33.58
N VAL A 21 -38.75 -1.90 -33.41
CA VAL A 21 -39.49 -1.20 -34.51
C VAL A 21 -38.71 -0.02 -35.09
N TYR A 22 -37.74 0.54 -34.34
CA TYR A 22 -36.90 1.63 -34.80
C TYR A 22 -35.61 1.17 -35.47
N GLY A 23 -35.27 -0.11 -35.40
CA GLY A 23 -33.99 -0.66 -35.89
C GLY A 23 -33.79 -0.55 -37.39
N ASP A 24 -34.89 -0.59 -38.19
CA ASP A 24 -34.85 -0.54 -39.65
C ASP A 24 -34.83 0.89 -40.22
N GLN A 25 -34.79 1.92 -39.36
CA GLN A 25 -34.79 3.32 -39.80
C GLN A 25 -33.38 3.84 -40.03
N ASP A 26 -32.92 3.90 -41.27
CA ASP A 26 -31.57 4.34 -41.62
C ASP A 26 -31.21 5.74 -41.11
N PHE A 27 -32.15 6.67 -41.19
CA PHE A 27 -31.93 8.03 -40.68
C PHE A 27 -31.67 8.02 -39.16
N LEU A 28 -32.51 7.31 -38.41
CA LEU A 28 -32.42 7.24 -36.97
C LEU A 28 -31.11 6.55 -36.53
N ARG A 29 -30.75 5.45 -37.22
CA ARG A 29 -29.49 4.76 -36.96
C ARG A 29 -28.28 5.69 -37.11
N ARG A 30 -28.15 6.41 -38.21
CA ARG A 30 -27.08 7.38 -38.49
C ARG A 30 -27.07 8.56 -37.49
N PHE A 31 -28.25 9.03 -37.11
CA PHE A 31 -28.38 10.09 -36.12
C PHE A 31 -27.90 9.61 -34.75
N LEU A 32 -28.23 8.41 -34.32
CA LEU A 32 -27.80 7.85 -33.05
C LEU A 32 -26.30 7.49 -33.06
N GLU A 33 -25.73 7.04 -34.18
CA GLU A 33 -24.32 6.83 -34.37
C GLU A 33 -23.52 8.13 -34.10
N ALA A 34 -24.00 9.28 -34.58
CA ALA A 34 -23.37 10.57 -34.29
C ALA A 34 -23.41 10.93 -32.78
N LEU A 35 -24.50 10.60 -32.09
CA LEU A 35 -24.58 10.76 -30.63
C LEU A 35 -23.68 9.77 -29.89
N ASP A 36 -23.58 8.54 -30.36
CA ASP A 36 -22.67 7.54 -29.81
C ASP A 36 -21.23 8.00 -29.91
N GLU A 37 -20.81 8.62 -31.02
CA GLU A 37 -19.46 9.20 -31.16
C GLU A 37 -19.18 10.30 -30.12
N VAL A 38 -20.17 11.13 -29.78
CA VAL A 38 -20.04 12.16 -28.76
C VAL A 38 -19.92 11.55 -27.36
N LEU A 39 -20.67 10.46 -27.10
CA LEU A 39 -20.70 9.79 -25.79
C LEU A 39 -19.55 8.79 -25.59
N ALA A 40 -18.98 8.24 -26.67
CA ALA A 40 -17.95 7.21 -26.61
C ALA A 40 -16.75 7.58 -25.72
N PRO A 41 -16.18 8.81 -25.75
CA PRO A 41 -15.08 9.17 -24.86
C PRO A 41 -15.44 9.16 -23.36
N VAL A 42 -16.70 9.52 -23.04
CA VAL A 42 -17.17 9.51 -21.65
C VAL A 42 -17.33 8.07 -21.16
N LEU A 43 -17.97 7.21 -21.95
CA LEU A 43 -18.12 5.80 -21.63
C LEU A 43 -16.76 5.10 -21.51
N LEU A 44 -15.84 5.37 -22.43
CA LEU A 44 -14.48 4.83 -22.37
C LEU A 44 -13.73 5.27 -21.11
N THR A 45 -13.94 6.50 -20.67
CA THR A 45 -13.33 6.99 -19.41
C THR A 45 -13.91 6.26 -18.21
N LEU A 46 -15.22 6.06 -18.18
CA LEU A 46 -15.88 5.30 -17.10
C LEU A 46 -15.42 3.83 -17.07
N ASP A 47 -15.33 3.19 -18.23
CA ASP A 47 -14.86 1.80 -18.33
C ASP A 47 -13.39 1.65 -17.91
N ASN A 48 -12.59 2.71 -18.04
CA ASN A 48 -11.20 2.75 -17.62
C ASN A 48 -10.98 3.14 -16.15
N LEU A 49 -12.02 3.46 -15.38
CA LEU A 49 -11.86 3.81 -13.95
C LEU A 49 -11.07 2.76 -13.16
N PRO A 50 -11.24 1.45 -13.34
CA PRO A 50 -10.43 0.45 -12.64
C PRO A 50 -8.93 0.62 -12.88
N ALA A 51 -8.52 1.03 -14.09
CA ALA A 51 -7.11 1.29 -14.41
C ALA A 51 -6.56 2.54 -13.68
N TYR A 52 -7.39 3.55 -13.46
CA TYR A 52 -7.03 4.72 -12.66
C TYR A 52 -6.93 4.40 -11.17
N LEU A 53 -7.77 3.52 -10.66
CA LEU A 53 -7.76 3.09 -9.26
C LEU A 53 -6.65 2.10 -8.94
N HIS A 54 -5.99 1.53 -9.93
CA HIS A 54 -4.92 0.57 -9.72
C HIS A 54 -3.55 1.28 -9.67
N PRO A 55 -2.77 1.20 -8.58
CA PRO A 55 -1.53 1.97 -8.41
C PRO A 55 -0.48 1.76 -9.50
N ARG A 56 -0.49 0.61 -10.18
CA ARG A 56 0.48 0.30 -11.27
C ARG A 56 0.16 1.02 -12.58
N THR A 57 -1.10 1.34 -12.84
CA THR A 57 -1.58 1.93 -14.09
C THR A 57 -2.07 3.37 -13.94
N ALA A 58 -2.36 3.80 -12.71
CA ALA A 58 -2.80 5.15 -12.39
C ALA A 58 -1.77 6.21 -12.84
N PRO A 59 -2.18 7.39 -13.33
CA PRO A 59 -1.30 8.55 -13.52
C PRO A 59 -0.61 8.96 -12.22
N GLU A 60 0.53 9.66 -12.29
CA GLU A 60 1.32 9.97 -11.08
C GLU A 60 0.60 10.89 -10.09
N ASP A 61 -0.10 11.89 -10.60
CA ASP A 61 -0.95 12.78 -9.81
C ASP A 61 -2.07 12.00 -9.08
N PHE A 62 -2.63 11.00 -9.76
CA PHE A 62 -3.66 10.15 -9.19
C PHE A 62 -3.10 9.15 -8.17
N VAL A 63 -1.84 8.72 -8.29
CA VAL A 63 -1.17 7.89 -7.26
C VAL A 63 -1.01 8.66 -5.95
N ALA A 64 -0.70 9.96 -6.01
CA ALA A 64 -0.65 10.80 -4.81
C ALA A 64 -2.02 10.89 -4.13
N TRP A 65 -3.08 11.12 -4.90
CA TRP A 65 -4.46 11.12 -4.40
C TRP A 65 -4.86 9.75 -3.80
N LEU A 66 -4.51 8.63 -4.45
CA LEU A 66 -4.75 7.28 -3.91
C LEU A 66 -4.01 7.06 -2.58
N ALA A 67 -2.80 7.60 -2.43
CA ALA A 67 -2.03 7.50 -1.19
C ALA A 67 -2.77 8.15 -0.01
N GLU A 68 -3.36 9.33 -0.22
CA GLU A 68 -4.19 10.00 0.80
C GLU A 68 -5.39 9.14 1.19
N TRP A 69 -6.07 8.54 0.21
CA TRP A 69 -7.23 7.68 0.46
C TRP A 69 -6.90 6.42 1.27
N VAL A 70 -5.71 5.86 1.06
CA VAL A 70 -5.26 4.70 1.83
C VAL A 70 -4.42 5.09 3.05
N SER A 71 -4.41 6.37 3.44
CA SER A 71 -3.70 6.90 4.60
C SER A 71 -2.24 6.48 4.66
N VAL A 72 -1.53 6.70 3.54
CA VAL A 72 -0.11 6.39 3.41
C VAL A 72 0.63 7.64 2.97
N GLU A 73 1.62 8.02 3.74
CA GLU A 73 2.54 9.07 3.35
C GLU A 73 3.45 8.60 2.23
N VAL A 74 3.45 9.34 1.14
CA VAL A 74 4.31 9.09 -0.02
C VAL A 74 5.15 10.32 -0.24
N ASP A 75 6.44 10.17 -0.02
CA ASP A 75 7.43 11.21 -0.28
C ASP A 75 7.51 11.50 -1.78
N ALA A 76 7.33 12.77 -2.16
CA ALA A 76 7.36 13.20 -3.55
C ALA A 76 8.74 12.99 -4.21
N ASP A 77 9.81 13.01 -3.41
CA ASP A 77 11.19 12.86 -3.88
C ASP A 77 11.55 11.39 -4.17
N ARG A 78 10.72 10.44 -3.76
CA ARG A 78 10.94 9.03 -4.08
C ARG A 78 10.64 8.71 -5.54
N PRO A 79 11.37 7.77 -6.16
CA PRO A 79 11.07 7.28 -7.50
C PRO A 79 9.62 6.81 -7.64
N ALA A 80 8.99 7.06 -8.78
CA ALA A 80 7.60 6.70 -9.04
C ALA A 80 7.29 5.22 -8.78
N THR A 81 8.23 4.32 -9.07
CA THR A 81 8.10 2.89 -8.80
C THR A 81 7.96 2.57 -7.31
N GLN A 82 8.72 3.26 -6.46
CA GLN A 82 8.62 3.10 -5.00
C GLN A 82 7.31 3.68 -4.46
N ARG A 83 6.91 4.87 -4.94
CA ARG A 83 5.62 5.47 -4.59
C ARG A 83 4.46 4.52 -4.88
N ARG A 84 4.44 3.93 -6.08
CA ARG A 84 3.43 2.93 -6.49
C ARG A 84 3.45 1.67 -5.64
N ALA A 85 4.63 1.17 -5.28
CA ALA A 85 4.79 0.00 -4.42
C ALA A 85 4.24 0.25 -3.01
N VAL A 86 4.50 1.45 -2.46
CA VAL A 86 4.00 1.88 -1.15
C VAL A 86 2.46 1.90 -1.12
N VAL A 87 1.82 2.49 -2.14
CA VAL A 87 0.35 2.52 -2.24
C VAL A 87 -0.23 1.12 -2.45
N SER A 88 0.38 0.32 -3.33
CA SER A 88 -0.06 -1.07 -3.58
C SER A 88 -0.02 -1.94 -2.32
N GLY A 89 0.96 -1.72 -1.45
CA GLY A 89 1.13 -2.47 -0.20
C GLY A 89 0.25 -1.98 0.96
N ALA A 90 -0.42 -0.84 0.83
CA ALA A 90 -1.13 -0.17 1.92
C ALA A 90 -2.16 -1.08 2.63
N VAL A 91 -3.01 -1.75 1.88
CA VAL A 91 -4.07 -2.62 2.44
C VAL A 91 -3.47 -3.76 3.27
N VAL A 92 -2.38 -4.37 2.79
CA VAL A 92 -1.71 -5.46 3.51
C VAL A 92 -1.06 -4.93 4.78
N ARG A 93 -0.45 -3.74 4.74
CA ARG A 93 0.11 -3.09 5.93
C ARG A 93 -0.96 -2.79 6.96
N HIS A 94 -2.07 -2.18 6.56
CA HIS A 94 -3.16 -1.87 7.49
C HIS A 94 -3.75 -3.10 8.16
N ARG A 95 -3.87 -4.22 7.44
CA ARG A 95 -4.32 -5.49 8.02
C ARG A 95 -3.35 -6.07 9.05
N ARG A 96 -2.07 -5.71 8.97
CA ARG A 96 -1.01 -6.18 9.88
C ARG A 96 -0.58 -5.13 10.89
N ARG A 97 -1.21 -3.96 10.89
CA ARG A 97 -0.89 -2.89 11.84
C ARG A 97 -1.04 -3.37 13.27
N GLY A 98 -0.13 -2.96 14.14
CA GLY A 98 -0.10 -3.39 15.54
C GLY A 98 0.40 -4.83 15.76
N THR A 99 0.89 -5.49 14.71
CA THR A 99 1.52 -6.82 14.85
C THR A 99 3.02 -6.72 14.62
N ARG A 100 3.78 -7.62 15.25
CA ARG A 100 5.25 -7.74 15.05
C ARG A 100 5.62 -7.86 13.57
N LEU A 101 4.86 -8.66 12.79
CA LEU A 101 5.10 -8.83 11.36
C LEU A 101 4.81 -7.54 10.56
N GLY A 102 3.80 -6.78 10.95
CA GLY A 102 3.48 -5.50 10.33
C GLY A 102 4.58 -4.48 10.58
N LEU A 103 5.02 -4.36 11.83
CA LEU A 103 6.10 -3.47 12.22
C LEU A 103 7.43 -3.83 11.51
N ALA A 104 7.78 -5.12 11.45
CA ALA A 104 8.98 -5.57 10.72
C ALA A 104 8.92 -5.19 9.24
N ALA A 105 7.77 -5.43 8.59
CA ALA A 105 7.59 -5.08 7.19
C ALA A 105 7.69 -3.58 6.93
N ALA A 106 7.13 -2.75 7.83
CA ALA A 106 7.20 -1.29 7.73
C ALA A 106 8.66 -0.78 7.85
N VAL A 107 9.40 -1.25 8.86
CA VAL A 107 10.80 -0.89 9.06
C VAL A 107 11.66 -1.35 7.87
N ARG A 108 11.45 -2.57 7.36
CA ARG A 108 12.16 -3.07 6.19
C ARG A 108 11.92 -2.24 4.93
N VAL A 109 10.70 -1.78 4.70
CA VAL A 109 10.37 -0.91 3.56
C VAL A 109 11.09 0.43 3.67
N GLU A 110 11.23 0.97 4.90
CA GLU A 110 11.87 2.24 5.14
C GLU A 110 13.40 2.17 5.05
N THR A 111 13.99 1.12 5.64
CA THR A 111 15.45 1.03 5.83
C THR A 111 16.14 0.07 4.87
N GLY A 112 15.38 -0.77 4.17
CA GLY A 112 15.93 -1.87 3.34
C GLY A 112 16.45 -3.06 4.14
N THR A 113 16.40 -3.00 5.49
CA THR A 113 16.98 -4.02 6.38
C THR A 113 15.90 -4.63 7.26
N GLU A 114 15.98 -5.94 7.48
CA GLU A 114 15.07 -6.66 8.38
C GLU A 114 15.41 -6.35 9.83
N PRO A 115 14.47 -5.80 10.64
CA PRO A 115 14.71 -5.52 12.04
C PRO A 115 14.55 -6.77 12.92
N GLU A 116 15.29 -6.80 14.02
CA GLU A 116 15.03 -7.70 15.14
C GLU A 116 13.98 -7.03 16.06
N ILE A 117 12.84 -7.69 16.28
CA ILE A 117 11.77 -7.15 17.14
C ILE A 117 11.55 -8.08 18.33
N GLU A 118 11.64 -7.50 19.51
CA GLU A 118 11.30 -8.13 20.79
C GLU A 118 10.08 -7.39 21.38
N GLU A 119 9.13 -8.14 21.92
CA GLU A 119 7.95 -7.58 22.57
C GLU A 119 7.68 -8.25 23.91
N SER A 120 7.12 -7.51 24.86
CA SER A 120 6.78 -8.03 26.18
C SER A 120 5.55 -8.93 26.19
N GLY A 121 4.74 -8.88 25.13
CA GLY A 121 3.51 -9.65 25.00
C GLY A 121 3.78 -11.02 24.39
N SER A 122 3.02 -11.99 24.80
CA SER A 122 2.94 -13.30 24.14
C SER A 122 1.57 -13.91 24.36
N THR A 123 1.26 -14.96 23.62
CA THR A 123 0.07 -15.77 23.84
C THR A 123 0.49 -17.10 24.45
N ALA A 124 -0.20 -17.52 25.50
CA ALA A 124 -0.03 -18.85 26.08
C ALA A 124 -1.40 -19.52 26.23
N TRP A 125 -1.40 -20.83 26.04
CA TRP A 125 -2.55 -21.65 26.35
C TRP A 125 -2.29 -22.43 27.61
N SER A 126 -3.30 -22.55 28.49
CA SER A 126 -3.23 -23.34 29.70
C SER A 126 -4.53 -24.13 29.89
N ALA A 127 -4.40 -25.39 30.32
CA ALA A 127 -5.52 -26.20 30.74
C ALA A 127 -5.97 -25.88 32.15
N SER A 128 -5.17 -25.16 32.94
CA SER A 128 -5.48 -24.78 34.31
C SER A 128 -6.12 -23.39 34.36
N PRO A 129 -7.28 -23.24 35.05
CA PRO A 129 -7.84 -21.92 35.33
C PRO A 129 -6.87 -21.14 36.23
N ALA A 130 -6.79 -19.83 36.02
CA ALA A 130 -5.91 -18.92 36.76
C ALA A 130 -4.37 -19.13 36.55
N ALA A 131 -3.95 -19.71 35.42
CA ALA A 131 -2.55 -19.70 35.04
C ALA A 131 -2.07 -18.24 34.86
N GLU A 132 -0.81 -17.96 35.18
CA GLU A 132 -0.22 -16.65 34.97
C GLU A 132 -0.29 -16.29 33.49
N LEU A 133 -0.75 -15.08 33.21
CA LEU A 133 -0.76 -14.54 31.85
C LEU A 133 0.66 -14.16 31.42
N PRO A 134 1.09 -14.52 30.22
CA PRO A 134 2.39 -14.11 29.72
C PRO A 134 2.41 -12.60 29.47
N GLY A 135 3.56 -11.99 29.64
CA GLY A 135 3.78 -10.59 29.32
C GLY A 135 4.12 -9.71 30.54
N SER A 136 4.17 -8.42 30.31
CA SER A 136 4.46 -7.41 31.32
C SER A 136 3.24 -6.55 31.61
N ALA A 137 3.09 -6.10 32.85
CA ALA A 137 2.05 -5.13 33.22
C ALA A 137 2.20 -3.79 32.44
N GLN A 138 3.42 -3.46 32.04
CA GLN A 138 3.71 -2.36 31.13
C GLN A 138 4.16 -2.95 29.80
N PRO A 139 3.33 -2.90 28.74
CA PRO A 139 3.69 -3.45 27.47
C PRO A 139 4.78 -2.60 26.78
N TRP A 140 5.74 -3.29 26.20
CA TRP A 140 6.85 -2.66 25.50
C TRP A 140 7.24 -3.43 24.24
N VAL A 141 7.84 -2.71 23.29
CA VAL A 141 8.47 -3.27 22.11
C VAL A 141 9.87 -2.68 21.93
N ARG A 142 10.82 -3.51 21.56
CA ARG A 142 12.18 -3.11 21.19
C ARG A 142 12.43 -3.48 19.74
N VAL A 143 12.86 -2.48 18.97
CA VAL A 143 13.22 -2.63 17.56
C VAL A 143 14.71 -2.42 17.42
N ARG A 144 15.46 -3.46 17.04
CA ARG A 144 16.88 -3.38 16.73
C ARG A 144 17.09 -3.45 15.24
N LEU A 145 17.82 -2.48 14.71
CA LEU A 145 18.21 -2.42 13.32
C LEU A 145 19.73 -2.55 13.22
N ARG A 146 20.21 -3.57 12.52
CA ARG A 146 21.64 -3.76 12.27
C ARG A 146 21.97 -3.35 10.85
N VAL A 147 22.72 -2.26 10.71
CA VAL A 147 23.08 -1.67 9.41
C VAL A 147 24.58 -1.36 9.34
N PRO A 148 25.17 -1.44 8.14
CA PRO A 148 26.61 -1.11 7.97
C PRO A 148 26.96 0.30 8.42
N GLU A 149 26.08 1.26 8.18
CA GLU A 149 26.26 2.68 8.47
C GLU A 149 25.11 3.19 9.35
N PRO A 150 25.18 3.03 10.68
CA PRO A 150 24.14 3.46 11.61
C PRO A 150 23.80 4.95 11.50
N GLU A 151 24.80 5.78 11.21
CA GLU A 151 24.67 7.23 11.10
C GLU A 151 23.95 7.67 9.82
N ALA A 152 23.85 6.81 8.80
CA ALA A 152 23.14 7.10 7.57
C ALA A 152 21.62 6.90 7.71
N VAL A 153 21.16 6.27 8.79
CA VAL A 153 19.73 6.03 9.03
C VAL A 153 19.09 7.29 9.63
N ASP A 154 18.07 7.81 8.98
CA ASP A 154 17.24 8.89 9.54
C ASP A 154 16.45 8.37 10.76
N ARG A 155 17.02 8.60 11.94
CA ARG A 155 16.46 8.16 13.22
C ARG A 155 15.10 8.79 13.50
N VAL A 156 14.92 10.08 13.19
CA VAL A 156 13.67 10.80 13.47
C VAL A 156 12.53 10.21 12.66
N ARG A 157 12.79 9.94 11.39
CA ARG A 157 11.83 9.34 10.49
C ARG A 157 11.49 7.90 10.89
N LEU A 158 12.49 7.11 11.27
CA LEU A 158 12.30 5.73 11.74
C LEU A 158 11.47 5.69 13.03
N GLU A 159 11.77 6.56 14.01
CA GLU A 159 11.01 6.66 15.26
C GLU A 159 9.57 7.11 15.00
N GLY A 160 9.34 8.06 14.09
CA GLY A 160 8.01 8.49 13.66
C GLY A 160 7.19 7.35 13.04
N LEU A 161 7.82 6.55 12.17
CA LEU A 161 7.19 5.37 11.57
C LEU A 161 6.81 4.33 12.63
N ILE A 162 7.72 4.03 13.57
CA ILE A 162 7.48 3.06 14.64
C ILE A 162 6.36 3.57 15.56
N ALA A 163 6.36 4.85 15.93
CA ALA A 163 5.31 5.47 16.73
C ALA A 163 3.92 5.36 16.08
N ALA A 164 3.85 5.45 14.74
CA ALA A 164 2.60 5.32 14.00
C ALA A 164 2.10 3.86 13.91
N GLU A 165 2.99 2.87 13.98
CA GLU A 165 2.64 1.45 13.87
C GLU A 165 2.37 0.79 15.23
N VAL A 166 2.98 1.27 16.31
CA VAL A 166 2.84 0.72 17.66
C VAL A 166 1.58 1.27 18.34
N PRO A 167 0.78 0.44 19.05
CA PRO A 167 -0.36 0.93 19.81
C PRO A 167 0.02 1.97 20.86
N ALA A 168 -0.84 2.97 21.07
CA ALA A 168 -0.54 4.15 21.92
C ALA A 168 -0.18 3.82 23.39
N HIS A 169 -0.60 2.65 23.90
CA HIS A 169 -0.32 2.21 25.27
C HIS A 169 0.98 1.40 25.39
N VAL A 170 1.65 1.12 24.29
CA VAL A 170 2.90 0.33 24.25
C VAL A 170 4.08 1.26 24.16
N THR A 171 5.03 1.12 25.08
CA THR A 171 6.30 1.87 25.02
C THR A 171 7.23 1.22 24.02
N TYR A 172 7.98 2.02 23.23
CA TYR A 172 8.92 1.47 22.28
C TYR A 172 10.33 2.01 22.47
N ARG A 173 11.32 1.21 22.07
CA ARG A 173 12.73 1.59 22.05
C ARG A 173 13.36 1.18 20.72
N VAL A 174 14.09 2.12 20.11
CA VAL A 174 14.79 1.90 18.84
C VAL A 174 16.29 1.87 19.10
N GLU A 175 16.95 0.82 18.63
CA GLU A 175 18.39 0.60 18.72
C GLU A 175 18.92 0.43 17.28
N ILE A 176 19.80 1.34 16.85
CA ILE A 176 20.46 1.25 15.55
C ILE A 176 21.91 0.87 15.84
N LEU A 177 22.34 -0.26 15.34
CA LEU A 177 23.59 -0.90 15.69
C LEU A 177 24.40 -1.26 14.43
N PRO A 178 25.72 -1.32 14.51
CA PRO A 178 26.52 -1.91 13.44
C PRO A 178 26.21 -3.42 13.29
N PRO A 179 26.61 -4.05 12.18
CA PRO A 179 26.50 -5.50 12.02
C PRO A 179 27.14 -6.22 13.20
N ALA A 180 26.54 -7.34 13.61
CA ALA A 180 27.19 -8.18 14.63
C ALA A 180 28.54 -8.66 14.06
N GLU A 181 29.61 -8.45 14.81
CA GLU A 181 30.89 -9.08 14.49
C GLU A 181 30.65 -10.60 14.41
N ALA A 182 30.96 -11.19 13.27
CA ALA A 182 30.95 -12.64 13.14
C ALA A 182 31.94 -13.16 14.18
N THR A 183 31.42 -13.74 15.27
CA THR A 183 32.26 -14.40 16.27
C THR A 183 33.02 -15.50 15.51
N GLY A 184 34.29 -15.22 15.22
CA GLY A 184 35.16 -16.14 14.54
C GLY A 184 35.18 -17.44 15.32
N GLY A 185 34.56 -18.47 14.76
CA GLY A 185 34.72 -19.85 15.22
C GLY A 185 36.19 -20.21 15.14
N GLY A 186 36.92 -19.99 16.24
CA GLY A 186 38.27 -20.49 16.41
C GLY A 186 38.21 -22.00 16.30
N GLY A 187 38.53 -22.52 15.12
CA GLY A 187 39.00 -23.90 14.97
C GLY A 187 40.32 -24.00 15.69
N ALA A 188 40.35 -24.72 16.77
CA ALA A 188 41.57 -25.23 17.35
C ALA A 188 42.03 -26.50 16.60
N PRO A 189 43.31 -26.72 16.51
CA PRO A 189 43.93 -27.74 15.69
C PRO A 189 43.63 -29.18 16.17
#